data_ee9671e89eddf027b8cf1d98a425b018
#
_entry.id   ee9671e89eddf027b8cf1d98a425b018
#
_cell.length_a   1.000
_cell.length_b   1.000
_cell.length_c   1.000
_cell.angle_alpha   90.00
_cell.angle_beta   90.00
_cell.angle_gamma   90.00
#
_symmetry.space_group_name_H-M   'P 1'
#
loop_
_entity.id
_entity.type
_entity.pdbx_description
1 polymer ?
#
loop_
_entity_poly.entity_id
_entity_poly.type
_entity_poly.pdbx_seq_one_letter_code
_entity_poly.pdbx_strand_id
1 'polypeptide(L)'
;LIVHTAKKPEPEIPEKVECPDYGHLLPDEIAPFTQGGVYGGEEGEDHLSFTQGAGHGGSHPHLAHQFVQMLLSGEDAYPNAVHSANITCTGILAHESAQKGGELVRLPEFTLA
;
A
#
# COMPACT_ATOMS: atom_id res chain seq x y z
N LEU A 1 -38.55 8.32 31.23
CA LEU A 1 -37.81 7.23 30.64
C LEU A 1 -36.41 7.74 30.27
N ILE A 2 -35.40 7.42 31.09
CA ILE A 2 -34.00 7.81 30.79
C ILE A 2 -33.42 6.70 29.94
N VAL A 3 -33.23 6.98 28.65
CA VAL A 3 -32.53 6.07 27.75
C VAL A 3 -31.02 6.32 27.94
N HIS A 4 -30.35 5.45 28.70
CA HIS A 4 -28.92 5.37 28.71
C HIS A 4 -28.45 4.79 27.38
N THR A 5 -28.08 5.66 26.44
CA THR A 5 -27.27 5.23 25.30
C THR A 5 -25.91 4.80 25.82
N ALA A 6 -25.67 3.51 25.86
CA ALA A 6 -24.33 2.99 26.15
C ALA A 6 -23.35 3.64 25.15
N LYS A 7 -22.37 4.37 25.70
CA LYS A 7 -21.29 4.95 24.89
C LYS A 7 -20.61 3.78 24.20
N LYS A 8 -20.64 3.73 22.84
CA LYS A 8 -19.87 2.74 22.11
C LYS A 8 -18.42 2.85 22.57
N PRO A 9 -17.75 1.74 22.92
CA PRO A 9 -16.35 1.80 23.23
C PRO A 9 -15.62 2.46 22.05
N GLU A 10 -14.77 3.44 22.34
CA GLU A 10 -13.88 3.99 21.31
C GLU A 10 -13.06 2.84 20.76
N PRO A 11 -12.93 2.74 19.42
CA PRO A 11 -12.08 1.71 18.85
C PRO A 11 -10.67 1.91 19.41
N GLU A 12 -10.11 0.87 20.03
CA GLU A 12 -8.69 0.87 20.41
C GLU A 12 -7.89 1.06 19.12
N ILE A 13 -7.21 2.20 19.03
CA ILE A 13 -6.26 2.44 17.93
C ILE A 13 -5.14 1.43 18.17
N PRO A 14 -4.91 0.47 17.28
CA PRO A 14 -3.85 -0.50 17.48
C PRO A 14 -2.52 0.24 17.64
N GLU A 15 -1.72 -0.20 18.58
CA GLU A 15 -0.36 0.28 18.78
C GLU A 15 0.36 0.24 17.42
N LYS A 16 1.12 1.29 17.10
CA LYS A 16 1.77 1.44 15.81
C LYS A 16 2.58 0.18 15.50
N VAL A 17 2.11 -0.61 14.56
CA VAL A 17 2.84 -1.78 14.09
C VAL A 17 4.05 -1.28 13.31
N GLU A 18 5.25 -1.58 13.80
CA GLU A 18 6.47 -1.33 13.04
C GLU A 18 6.51 -2.33 11.88
N CYS A 19 6.45 -1.80 10.65
CA CYS A 19 6.65 -2.62 9.48
C CYS A 19 8.15 -2.89 9.31
N PRO A 20 8.57 -4.15 9.15
CA PRO A 20 9.97 -4.47 8.90
C PRO A 20 10.44 -3.80 7.61
N ASP A 21 11.69 -3.33 7.61
CA ASP A 21 12.34 -2.85 6.39
C ASP A 21 12.78 -4.05 5.54
N TYR A 22 12.17 -4.15 4.37
CA TYR A 22 12.50 -5.17 3.37
C TYR A 22 13.47 -4.65 2.28
N GLY A 23 14.17 -3.55 2.51
CA GLY A 23 15.13 -2.98 1.57
C GLY A 23 16.16 -3.99 1.08
N HIS A 24 16.55 -4.96 1.92
CA HIS A 24 17.49 -6.03 1.58
C HIS A 24 17.00 -6.97 0.44
N LEU A 25 15.73 -6.91 0.06
CA LEU A 25 15.18 -7.64 -1.09
C LEU A 25 15.33 -6.90 -2.42
N LEU A 26 15.83 -5.66 -2.37
CA LEU A 26 16.06 -4.81 -3.53
C LEU A 26 17.55 -4.79 -3.88
N PRO A 27 17.90 -4.50 -5.15
CA PRO A 27 19.26 -4.17 -5.51
C PRO A 27 19.85 -3.04 -4.67
N ASP A 28 21.13 -3.08 -4.38
CA ASP A 28 21.83 -2.14 -3.48
C ASP A 28 21.64 -0.68 -3.90
N GLU A 29 21.51 -0.41 -5.19
CA GLU A 29 21.30 0.92 -5.75
C GLU A 29 19.88 1.46 -5.47
N ILE A 30 18.91 0.58 -5.23
CA ILE A 30 17.50 0.92 -5.03
C ILE A 30 17.11 0.84 -3.55
N ALA A 31 17.73 -0.06 -2.81
CA ALA A 31 17.42 -0.31 -1.40
C ALA A 31 17.36 0.96 -0.52
N PRO A 32 18.26 1.96 -0.68
CA PRO A 32 18.20 3.18 0.12
C PRO A 32 16.89 3.97 -0.01
N PHE A 33 16.18 3.84 -1.14
CA PHE A 33 14.92 4.56 -1.37
C PHE A 33 13.73 4.01 -0.56
N THR A 34 13.89 2.91 0.16
CA THR A 34 12.90 2.45 1.16
C THR A 34 12.85 3.39 2.36
N GLN A 35 13.88 4.21 2.55
CA GLN A 35 13.99 5.21 3.62
C GLN A 35 13.81 6.63 3.07
N GLY A 36 13.48 7.59 3.94
CA GLY A 36 13.30 8.98 3.56
C GLY A 36 14.63 9.73 3.36
N GLY A 37 14.60 10.78 2.55
CA GLY A 37 15.72 11.72 2.41
C GLY A 37 16.84 11.27 1.48
N VAL A 38 16.59 10.30 0.60
CA VAL A 38 17.55 9.87 -0.42
C VAL A 38 17.51 10.81 -1.61
N TYR A 39 18.67 11.29 -2.03
CA TYR A 39 18.84 12.15 -3.20
C TYR A 39 19.37 11.34 -4.38
N GLY A 40 18.74 11.53 -5.54
CA GLY A 40 19.15 10.86 -6.77
C GLY A 40 20.17 11.69 -7.55
N GLY A 41 21.47 11.49 -7.29
CA GLY A 41 22.55 12.04 -8.09
C GLY A 41 23.36 13.16 -7.45
N GLU A 42 24.50 13.47 -8.07
CA GLU A 42 25.47 14.47 -7.58
C GLU A 42 24.96 15.92 -7.68
N GLU A 43 23.96 16.18 -8.52
CA GLU A 43 23.35 17.50 -8.74
C GLU A 43 22.04 17.71 -7.95
N GLY A 44 21.75 16.85 -6.97
CA GLY A 44 20.47 16.80 -6.26
C GLY A 44 20.15 18.01 -5.37
N GLU A 45 21.10 18.88 -5.10
CA GLU A 45 20.91 20.01 -4.19
C GLU A 45 19.97 21.09 -4.76
N ASP A 46 19.87 21.23 -6.07
CA ASP A 46 19.10 22.28 -6.72
C ASP A 46 17.68 21.85 -7.14
N HIS A 47 17.33 20.56 -7.01
CA HIS A 47 16.03 20.03 -7.43
C HIS A 47 15.31 19.29 -6.30
N LEU A 48 14.37 19.96 -5.63
CA LEU A 48 13.49 19.35 -4.61
C LEU A 48 12.76 18.10 -5.11
N SER A 49 12.55 17.98 -6.42
CA SER A 49 11.95 16.81 -7.05
C SER A 49 12.80 15.54 -6.99
N PHE A 50 14.09 15.66 -6.69
CA PHE A 50 15.00 14.53 -6.56
C PHE A 50 15.15 13.99 -5.13
N THR A 51 14.54 14.65 -4.15
CA THR A 51 14.43 14.07 -2.82
C THR A 51 13.45 12.92 -2.87
N GLN A 52 13.93 11.71 -2.71
CA GLN A 52 13.18 10.48 -2.82
C GLN A 52 13.18 9.71 -1.50
N GLY A 53 12.38 8.67 -1.42
CA GLY A 53 12.42 7.69 -0.36
C GLY A 53 11.22 7.70 0.57
N ALA A 54 11.03 6.58 1.23
CA ALA A 54 9.98 6.28 2.21
C ALA A 54 8.53 6.52 1.74
N GLY A 55 8.27 6.69 0.45
CA GLY A 55 6.91 6.80 -0.07
C GLY A 55 6.08 5.60 0.36
N HIS A 56 4.92 5.85 1.01
CA HIS A 56 4.07 4.83 1.64
C HIS A 56 4.85 3.85 2.54
N GLY A 57 5.71 4.38 3.41
CA GLY A 57 6.49 3.57 4.33
C GLY A 57 7.56 2.71 3.65
N GLY A 58 8.08 3.14 2.50
CA GLY A 58 9.15 2.46 1.76
C GLY A 58 8.66 1.46 0.71
N SER A 59 7.37 1.35 0.45
CA SER A 59 6.83 0.37 -0.51
C SER A 59 6.98 0.77 -1.97
N HIS A 60 7.15 2.06 -2.30
CA HIS A 60 7.25 2.52 -3.69
C HIS A 60 8.42 1.91 -4.46
N PRO A 61 9.65 1.83 -3.93
CA PRO A 61 10.75 1.16 -4.60
C PRO A 61 10.47 -0.30 -4.93
N HIS A 62 9.80 -1.03 -4.03
CA HIS A 62 9.42 -2.42 -4.26
C HIS A 62 8.44 -2.54 -5.44
N LEU A 63 7.40 -1.69 -5.48
CA LEU A 63 6.43 -1.70 -6.58
C LEU A 63 7.08 -1.36 -7.92
N ALA A 64 7.93 -0.32 -7.95
CA ALA A 64 8.67 0.06 -9.15
C ALA A 64 9.60 -1.05 -9.62
N HIS A 65 10.34 -1.68 -8.71
CA HIS A 65 11.23 -2.80 -9.01
C HIS A 65 10.46 -3.98 -9.60
N GLN A 66 9.35 -4.40 -8.98
CA GLN A 66 8.51 -5.48 -9.50
C GLN A 66 7.97 -5.18 -10.90
N PHE A 67 7.55 -3.95 -11.15
CA PHE A 67 7.11 -3.54 -12.49
C PHE A 67 8.23 -3.65 -13.54
N VAL A 68 9.44 -3.19 -13.20
CA VAL A 68 10.60 -3.30 -14.11
C VAL A 68 10.97 -4.77 -14.34
N GLN A 69 10.96 -5.61 -13.29
CA GLN A 69 11.24 -7.04 -13.43
C GLN A 69 10.20 -7.73 -14.34
N MET A 70 8.93 -7.40 -14.22
CA MET A 70 7.89 -7.88 -15.14
C MET A 70 8.21 -7.54 -16.59
N LEU A 71 8.63 -6.31 -16.88
CA LEU A 71 8.98 -5.89 -18.24
C LEU A 71 10.21 -6.62 -18.78
N LEU A 72 11.18 -6.91 -17.93
CA LEU A 72 12.43 -7.58 -18.33
C LEU A 72 12.28 -9.09 -18.49
N SER A 73 11.49 -9.74 -17.63
CA SER A 73 11.30 -11.19 -17.63
C SER A 73 10.17 -11.64 -18.53
N GLY A 74 9.17 -10.78 -18.77
CA GLY A 74 7.91 -11.14 -19.41
C GLY A 74 6.97 -11.98 -18.52
N GLU A 75 7.31 -12.12 -17.23
CA GLU A 75 6.46 -12.79 -16.24
C GLU A 75 5.53 -11.79 -15.57
N ASP A 76 4.37 -12.26 -15.05
CA ASP A 76 3.44 -11.40 -14.34
C ASP A 76 4.05 -10.85 -13.04
N ALA A 77 3.87 -9.56 -12.82
CA ALA A 77 4.24 -8.93 -11.54
C ALA A 77 3.33 -9.39 -10.39
N TYR A 78 3.82 -9.32 -9.18
CA TYR A 78 3.00 -9.39 -7.99
C TYR A 78 3.06 -8.06 -7.22
N PRO A 79 1.93 -7.43 -6.90
CA PRO A 79 0.57 -7.82 -7.32
C PRO A 79 0.28 -7.48 -8.79
N ASN A 80 -0.37 -8.39 -9.49
CA ASN A 80 -0.90 -8.12 -10.83
C ASN A 80 -2.28 -7.42 -10.75
N ALA A 81 -2.88 -7.15 -11.92
CA ALA A 81 -4.16 -6.44 -12.01
C ALA A 81 -5.30 -7.15 -11.24
N VAL A 82 -5.32 -8.48 -11.24
CA VAL A 82 -6.35 -9.27 -10.52
C VAL A 82 -6.18 -9.12 -9.01
N HIS A 83 -4.96 -9.27 -8.50
CA HIS A 83 -4.66 -9.08 -7.08
C HIS A 83 -5.02 -7.66 -6.63
N SER A 84 -4.63 -6.66 -7.42
CA SER A 84 -4.89 -5.25 -7.12
C SER A 84 -6.39 -4.94 -7.11
N ALA A 85 -7.16 -5.49 -8.08
CA ALA A 85 -8.61 -5.35 -8.12
C ALA A 85 -9.27 -5.98 -6.88
N ASN A 86 -8.88 -7.19 -6.50
CA ASN A 86 -9.43 -7.88 -5.32
C ASN A 86 -9.16 -7.10 -4.02
N ILE A 87 -7.94 -6.58 -3.85
CA ILE A 87 -7.59 -5.78 -2.67
C ILE A 87 -8.39 -4.47 -2.64
N THR A 88 -8.45 -3.75 -3.76
CA THR A 88 -9.15 -2.46 -3.86
C THR A 88 -10.66 -2.63 -3.66
N CYS A 89 -11.26 -3.62 -4.32
CA CYS A 89 -12.70 -3.86 -4.21
C CYS A 89 -13.13 -4.27 -2.81
N THR A 90 -12.28 -4.95 -2.05
CA THR A 90 -12.57 -5.25 -0.64
C THR A 90 -12.82 -3.97 0.15
N GLY A 91 -11.99 -2.94 -0.02
CA GLY A 91 -12.18 -1.65 0.64
C GLY A 91 -13.44 -0.91 0.19
N ILE A 92 -13.71 -0.91 -1.11
CA ILE A 92 -14.92 -0.26 -1.67
C ILE A 92 -16.19 -0.91 -1.14
N LEU A 93 -16.27 -2.24 -1.17
CA LEU A 93 -17.44 -2.98 -0.73
C LEU A 93 -17.62 -2.96 0.79
N ALA A 94 -16.52 -2.88 1.55
CA ALA A 94 -16.60 -2.64 2.99
C ALA A 94 -17.23 -1.26 3.28
N HIS A 95 -16.87 -0.23 2.51
CA HIS A 95 -17.50 1.09 2.62
C HIS A 95 -19.00 1.04 2.27
N GLU A 96 -19.38 0.37 1.17
CA GLU A 96 -20.78 0.20 0.81
C GLU A 96 -21.59 -0.54 1.90
N SER A 97 -21.02 -1.62 2.45
CA SER A 97 -21.61 -2.36 3.56
C SER A 97 -21.86 -1.46 4.77
N ALA A 98 -20.86 -0.65 5.13
CA ALA A 98 -20.98 0.29 6.25
C ALA A 98 -22.11 1.32 6.04
N GLN A 99 -22.26 1.85 4.82
CA GLN A 99 -23.33 2.77 4.48
C GLN A 99 -24.74 2.12 4.56
N LYS A 100 -24.80 0.82 4.37
CA LYS A 100 -26.04 0.00 4.44
C LYS A 100 -26.26 -0.64 5.81
N GLY A 101 -25.59 -0.14 6.86
CA GLY A 101 -25.76 -0.63 8.23
C GLY A 101 -25.09 -1.98 8.52
N GLY A 102 -24.09 -2.38 7.74
CA GLY A 102 -23.38 -3.64 7.91
C GLY A 102 -23.96 -4.80 7.11
N GLU A 103 -24.69 -4.49 6.04
CA GLU A 103 -25.25 -5.52 5.14
C GLU A 103 -24.12 -6.38 4.54
N LEU A 104 -24.38 -7.69 4.42
CA LEU A 104 -23.42 -8.61 3.79
C LEU A 104 -23.33 -8.32 2.29
N VAL A 105 -22.16 -7.92 1.82
CA VAL A 105 -21.87 -7.68 0.41
C VAL A 105 -20.92 -8.75 -0.11
N ARG A 106 -21.25 -9.34 -1.26
CA ARG A 106 -20.40 -10.35 -1.91
C ARG A 106 -19.30 -9.68 -2.70
N LEU A 107 -18.06 -10.13 -2.50
CA LEU A 107 -16.93 -9.72 -3.33
C LEU A 107 -17.06 -10.35 -4.73
N PRO A 108 -16.90 -9.58 -5.83
CA PRO A 108 -16.82 -10.13 -7.16
C PRO A 108 -15.52 -10.95 -7.32
N GLU A 109 -15.57 -11.95 -8.18
CA GLU A 109 -14.36 -12.66 -8.58
C GLU A 109 -13.78 -11.99 -9.84
N PHE A 110 -12.54 -11.53 -9.74
CA PHE A 110 -11.81 -11.02 -10.88
C PHE A 110 -10.93 -12.11 -11.46
N THR A 111 -10.99 -12.29 -12.78
CA THR A 111 -10.15 -13.21 -13.53
C THR A 111 -9.51 -12.47 -14.69
N LEU A 112 -8.34 -12.90 -15.10
CA LEU A 112 -7.77 -12.48 -16.39
C LEU A 112 -8.58 -13.14 -17.50
N ALA A 113 -8.96 -12.36 -18.50
CA ALA A 113 -9.67 -12.83 -19.68
C ALA A 113 -8.71 -13.59 -20.62
#